data_a45343130515df04e7d4c7485e8f1a96
#
_entry.id   a45343130515df04e7d4c7485e8f1a96
#
_cell.length_a   1.000
_cell.length_b   1.000
_cell.length_c   1.000
_cell.angle_alpha   90.00
_cell.angle_beta   90.00
_cell.angle_gamma   90.00
#
_symmetry.space_group_name_H-M   'P 1'
#
loop_
_entity.id
_entity.type
_entity.pdbx_description
1 polymer ?
#
loop_
_entity_poly.entity_id
_entity_poly.type
_entity_poly.pdbx_seq_one_letter_code
_entity_poly.pdbx_strand_id
1 'polypeptide(L)'
;EPYYILRGQIWRLITWVLIPPESPGIFTIIMLMLYYSLGNSLEQTWGAFRYNAYIFSGIISTIIGAFILYAVMGGNIVFGQALFSTYYINMSIFLAFAVCYPNMELLLYFIIPIKVKWFGILYGAFIVLSFLQTNWAGRVAIIASMFNFILFFLMTRNYNKVSPKEIRRKQNFKRQTSQTGRSGITKHKCAICGRTELDGDDLEFRFCSK
;
A
#
# COMPACT_ATOMS: atom_id res chain seq x y z
N GLU A 1 -14.95 15.86 -15.67
CA GLU A 1 -15.77 15.63 -16.88
C GLU A 1 -15.05 16.16 -18.13
N PRO A 2 -14.55 15.30 -19.04
CA PRO A 2 -13.78 15.70 -20.22
C PRO A 2 -14.56 16.63 -21.16
N TYR A 3 -15.86 16.40 -21.29
CA TYR A 3 -16.75 17.21 -22.13
C TYR A 3 -16.68 18.71 -21.83
N TYR A 4 -16.74 19.10 -20.55
CA TYR A 4 -16.68 20.52 -20.15
C TYR A 4 -15.26 21.08 -20.19
N ILE A 5 -14.25 20.23 -19.93
CA ILE A 5 -12.85 20.63 -20.00
C ILE A 5 -12.47 21.03 -21.42
N LEU A 6 -12.88 20.26 -22.43
CA LEU A 6 -12.64 20.56 -23.84
C LEU A 6 -13.41 21.80 -24.35
N ARG A 7 -14.43 22.24 -23.62
CA ARG A 7 -15.17 23.50 -23.89
C ARG A 7 -14.61 24.71 -23.13
N GLY A 8 -13.40 24.60 -22.55
CA GLY A 8 -12.71 25.72 -21.91
C GLY A 8 -12.77 25.75 -20.39
N GLN A 9 -13.44 24.79 -19.72
CA GLN A 9 -13.52 24.74 -18.25
C GLN A 9 -12.33 23.96 -17.66
N ILE A 10 -11.10 24.43 -17.91
CA ILE A 10 -9.84 23.74 -17.54
C ILE A 10 -9.70 23.58 -16.02
N TRP A 11 -10.22 24.52 -15.23
CA TRP A 11 -10.19 24.45 -13.76
C TRP A 11 -10.84 23.18 -13.20
N ARG A 12 -11.71 22.53 -13.94
CA ARG A 12 -12.30 21.23 -13.55
C ARG A 12 -11.31 20.09 -13.44
N LEU A 13 -10.10 20.22 -14.03
CA LEU A 13 -9.01 19.26 -13.84
C LEU A 13 -8.50 19.20 -12.39
N ILE A 14 -8.67 20.29 -11.65
CA ILE A 14 -8.18 20.40 -10.26
C ILE A 14 -9.35 20.37 -9.28
N THR A 15 -10.42 21.12 -9.56
CA THR A 15 -11.52 21.32 -8.61
C THR A 15 -12.33 20.06 -8.30
N TRP A 16 -12.33 19.05 -9.19
CA TRP A 16 -13.05 17.81 -8.92
C TRP A 16 -12.49 17.03 -7.72
N VAL A 17 -11.20 17.20 -7.42
CA VAL A 17 -10.55 16.58 -6.26
C VAL A 17 -11.10 17.13 -4.94
N LEU A 18 -11.56 18.39 -4.96
CA LEU A 18 -12.13 19.06 -3.79
C LEU A 18 -13.60 18.69 -3.52
N ILE A 19 -14.25 18.01 -4.47
CA ILE A 19 -15.65 17.62 -4.33
C ILE A 19 -15.71 16.29 -3.58
N PRO A 20 -16.28 16.26 -2.36
CA PRO A 20 -16.42 15.01 -1.62
C PRO A 20 -17.37 14.06 -2.35
N PRO A 21 -17.15 12.74 -2.26
CA PRO A 21 -18.00 11.76 -2.94
C PRO A 21 -19.41 11.66 -2.34
N GLU A 22 -19.60 12.14 -1.14
CA GLU A 22 -20.86 12.12 -0.39
C GLU A 22 -21.35 13.55 -0.10
N SER A 23 -22.64 13.68 0.21
CA SER A 23 -23.22 14.95 0.63
C SER A 23 -22.51 15.51 1.89
N PRO A 24 -22.22 16.81 1.94
CA PRO A 24 -21.54 17.41 3.08
C PRO A 24 -22.38 17.24 4.36
N GLY A 25 -21.79 16.60 5.35
CA GLY A 25 -22.41 16.33 6.63
C GLY A 25 -21.36 15.98 7.71
N ILE A 26 -21.82 15.68 8.91
CA ILE A 26 -20.93 15.31 10.02
C ILE A 26 -20.07 14.08 9.69
N PHE A 27 -20.62 13.13 8.94
CA PHE A 27 -19.90 11.94 8.49
C PHE A 27 -18.76 12.28 7.53
N THR A 28 -18.92 13.31 6.69
CA THR A 28 -17.86 13.79 5.79
C THR A 28 -16.67 14.31 6.59
N ILE A 29 -16.91 15.01 7.69
CA ILE A 29 -15.83 15.51 8.58
C ILE A 29 -15.09 14.34 9.22
N ILE A 30 -15.82 13.34 9.73
CA ILE A 30 -15.22 12.13 10.33
C ILE A 30 -14.38 11.39 9.30
N MET A 31 -14.88 11.24 8.06
CA MET A 31 -14.15 10.62 6.95
C MET A 31 -12.88 11.38 6.58
N LEU A 32 -12.93 12.71 6.54
CA LEU A 32 -11.76 13.54 6.28
C LEU A 32 -10.70 13.38 7.38
N MET A 33 -11.11 13.35 8.64
CA MET A 33 -10.19 13.09 9.78
C MET A 33 -9.56 11.70 9.69
N LEU A 34 -10.35 10.68 9.30
CA LEU A 34 -9.86 9.32 9.09
C LEU A 34 -8.82 9.31 7.97
N TYR A 35 -9.13 9.86 6.78
CA TYR A 35 -8.19 9.87 5.66
C TYR A 35 -6.94 10.70 5.95
N TYR A 36 -7.05 11.78 6.71
CA TYR A 36 -5.89 12.52 7.18
C TYR A 36 -4.98 11.65 8.06
N SER A 37 -5.55 10.93 9.01
CA SER A 37 -4.81 10.02 9.89
C SER A 37 -4.14 8.88 9.12
N LEU A 38 -4.88 8.26 8.18
CA LEU A 38 -4.37 7.20 7.30
C LEU A 38 -3.22 7.73 6.43
N GLY A 39 -3.41 8.91 5.84
CA GLY A 39 -2.41 9.58 5.01
C GLY A 39 -1.12 9.87 5.76
N ASN A 40 -1.22 10.43 6.95
CA ASN A 40 -0.06 10.71 7.80
C ASN A 40 0.72 9.43 8.16
N SER A 41 0.02 8.35 8.49
CA SER A 41 0.64 7.05 8.76
C SER A 41 1.35 6.46 7.55
N LEU A 42 0.76 6.57 6.36
CA LEU A 42 1.39 6.13 5.11
C LEU A 42 2.61 6.99 4.75
N GLU A 43 2.50 8.31 4.94
CA GLU A 43 3.61 9.25 4.71
C GLU A 43 4.81 8.94 5.62
N GLN A 44 4.56 8.64 6.89
CA GLN A 44 5.62 8.23 7.83
C GLN A 44 6.31 6.92 7.41
N THR A 45 5.57 5.99 6.78
CA THR A 45 6.11 4.69 6.36
C THR A 45 6.88 4.76 5.05
N TRP A 46 6.34 5.48 4.06
CA TRP A 46 6.90 5.54 2.70
C TRP A 46 7.82 6.72 2.46
N GLY A 47 7.72 7.75 3.30
CA GLY A 47 8.30 9.07 3.13
C GLY A 47 7.44 9.98 2.27
N ALA A 48 7.55 11.30 2.50
CA ALA A 48 6.71 12.32 1.87
C ALA A 48 6.74 12.26 0.33
N PHE A 49 7.92 12.04 -0.27
CA PHE A 49 8.05 11.98 -1.73
C PHE A 49 7.23 10.86 -2.36
N ARG A 50 7.34 9.63 -1.81
CA ARG A 50 6.64 8.46 -2.37
C ARG A 50 5.13 8.55 -2.14
N TYR A 51 4.72 9.06 -1.00
CA TYR A 51 3.30 9.26 -0.69
C TYR A 51 2.67 10.29 -1.63
N ASN A 52 3.31 11.43 -1.84
CA ASN A 52 2.84 12.44 -2.79
C ASN A 52 2.82 11.91 -4.22
N ALA A 53 3.88 11.20 -4.66
CA ALA A 53 3.91 10.57 -5.97
C ALA A 53 2.73 9.59 -6.17
N TYR A 54 2.37 8.83 -5.14
CA TYR A 54 1.22 7.92 -5.16
C TYR A 54 -0.10 8.67 -5.40
N ILE A 55 -0.34 9.74 -4.64
CA ILE A 55 -1.58 10.53 -4.77
C ILE A 55 -1.64 11.20 -6.14
N PHE A 56 -0.57 11.88 -6.57
CA PHE A 56 -0.56 12.56 -7.86
C PHE A 56 -0.69 11.60 -9.03
N SER A 57 -0.03 10.44 -8.99
CA SER A 57 -0.18 9.43 -10.04
C SER A 57 -1.60 8.86 -10.08
N GLY A 58 -2.29 8.74 -8.93
CA GLY A 58 -3.69 8.35 -8.85
C GLY A 58 -4.63 9.36 -9.51
N ILE A 59 -4.42 10.64 -9.23
CA ILE A 59 -5.18 11.74 -9.84
C ILE A 59 -4.98 11.75 -11.36
N ILE A 60 -3.72 11.69 -11.82
CA ILE A 60 -3.37 11.67 -13.24
C ILE A 60 -3.96 10.46 -13.95
N SER A 61 -3.83 9.26 -13.35
CA SER A 61 -4.38 8.02 -13.91
C SER A 61 -5.90 8.10 -14.07
N THR A 62 -6.60 8.68 -13.09
CA THR A 62 -8.06 8.87 -13.15
C THR A 62 -8.45 9.85 -14.24
N ILE A 63 -7.70 10.95 -14.41
CA ILE A 63 -7.92 11.92 -15.48
C ILE A 63 -7.70 11.26 -16.84
N ILE A 64 -6.59 10.54 -17.04
CA ILE A 64 -6.30 9.83 -18.28
C ILE A 64 -7.40 8.81 -18.59
N GLY A 65 -7.82 8.01 -17.61
CA GLY A 65 -8.91 7.05 -17.75
C GLY A 65 -10.23 7.72 -18.22
N ALA A 66 -10.54 8.89 -17.66
CA ALA A 66 -11.73 9.66 -18.06
C ALA A 66 -11.65 10.16 -19.52
N PHE A 67 -10.49 10.63 -19.96
CA PHE A 67 -10.29 11.07 -21.35
C PHE A 67 -10.32 9.91 -22.34
N ILE A 68 -9.71 8.78 -22.00
CA ILE A 68 -9.74 7.57 -22.82
C ILE A 68 -11.20 7.11 -23.00
N LEU A 69 -11.95 7.02 -21.91
CA LEU A 69 -13.35 6.62 -21.97
C LEU A 69 -14.19 7.58 -22.81
N TYR A 70 -13.97 8.88 -22.66
CA TYR A 70 -14.64 9.92 -23.44
C TYR A 70 -14.36 9.76 -24.95
N ALA A 71 -13.12 9.49 -25.33
CA ALA A 71 -12.74 9.27 -26.73
C ALA A 71 -13.37 7.99 -27.31
N VAL A 72 -13.37 6.90 -26.54
CA VAL A 72 -13.94 5.60 -26.96
C VAL A 72 -15.46 5.68 -27.13
N MET A 73 -16.15 6.46 -26.31
CA MET A 73 -17.61 6.61 -26.37
C MET A 73 -18.12 7.71 -27.34
N GLY A 74 -17.24 8.22 -28.21
CA GLY A 74 -17.64 9.12 -29.30
C GLY A 74 -17.71 10.60 -28.95
N GLY A 75 -17.17 11.03 -27.80
CA GLY A 75 -16.91 12.44 -27.52
C GLY A 75 -18.10 13.34 -27.16
N ASN A 76 -19.32 12.81 -27.05
CA ASN A 76 -20.53 13.58 -26.78
C ASN A 76 -21.27 13.20 -25.48
N ILE A 77 -20.66 12.35 -24.66
CA ILE A 77 -21.32 11.83 -23.46
C ILE A 77 -20.83 12.59 -22.22
N VAL A 78 -21.76 13.06 -21.41
CA VAL A 78 -21.52 13.61 -20.08
C VAL A 78 -21.59 12.42 -19.10
N PHE A 79 -20.44 12.08 -18.53
CA PHE A 79 -20.38 11.06 -17.47
C PHE A 79 -20.94 11.67 -16.19
N GLY A 80 -21.77 10.93 -15.46
CA GLY A 80 -22.21 11.36 -14.14
C GLY A 80 -21.02 11.44 -13.15
N GLN A 81 -21.13 12.28 -12.13
CA GLN A 81 -20.08 12.47 -11.11
C GLN A 81 -19.64 11.16 -10.43
N ALA A 82 -20.50 10.15 -10.42
CA ALA A 82 -20.24 8.86 -9.78
C ALA A 82 -19.11 8.04 -10.42
N LEU A 83 -18.87 8.18 -11.75
CA LEU A 83 -17.88 7.33 -12.43
C LEU A 83 -16.44 7.73 -12.15
N PHE A 84 -16.13 9.02 -12.09
CA PHE A 84 -14.79 9.54 -11.82
C PHE A 84 -14.82 10.46 -10.60
N SER A 85 -15.19 9.89 -9.47
CA SER A 85 -15.17 10.56 -8.17
C SER A 85 -13.88 10.28 -7.41
N THR A 86 -13.60 11.05 -6.38
CA THR A 86 -12.53 10.82 -5.43
C THR A 86 -12.71 9.53 -4.62
N TYR A 87 -13.89 8.89 -4.71
CA TYR A 87 -14.23 7.65 -4.02
C TYR A 87 -13.19 6.54 -4.25
N TYR A 88 -12.84 6.27 -5.51
CA TYR A 88 -11.88 5.22 -5.84
C TYR A 88 -10.44 5.56 -5.42
N ILE A 89 -10.08 6.85 -5.41
CA ILE A 89 -8.76 7.28 -4.91
C ILE A 89 -8.69 7.05 -3.40
N ASN A 90 -9.71 7.47 -2.68
CA ASN A 90 -9.82 7.26 -1.24
C ASN A 90 -9.78 5.77 -0.89
N MET A 91 -10.48 4.95 -1.68
CA MET A 91 -10.48 3.50 -1.55
C MET A 91 -9.10 2.89 -1.77
N SER A 92 -8.34 3.39 -2.76
CA SER A 92 -6.96 2.95 -3.01
C SER A 92 -6.01 3.31 -1.85
N ILE A 93 -6.18 4.48 -1.24
CA ILE A 93 -5.41 4.91 -0.05
C ILE A 93 -5.71 3.98 1.13
N PHE A 94 -6.99 3.66 1.34
CA PHE A 94 -7.38 2.75 2.41
C PHE A 94 -6.82 1.33 2.19
N LEU A 95 -6.85 0.80 0.97
CA LEU A 95 -6.24 -0.48 0.64
C LEU A 95 -4.73 -0.47 0.84
N ALA A 96 -4.05 0.61 0.44
CA ALA A 96 -2.62 0.77 0.67
C ALA A 96 -2.30 0.75 2.17
N PHE A 97 -3.10 1.43 2.99
CA PHE A 97 -2.99 1.40 4.44
C PHE A 97 -3.22 -0.01 5.02
N ALA A 98 -4.26 -0.72 4.55
CA ALA A 98 -4.57 -2.07 5.01
C ALA A 98 -3.45 -3.08 4.72
N VAL A 99 -2.72 -2.88 3.62
CA VAL A 99 -1.55 -3.71 3.29
C VAL A 99 -0.33 -3.37 4.15
N CYS A 100 -0.12 -2.08 4.46
CA CYS A 100 1.00 -1.64 5.30
C CYS A 100 0.79 -1.98 6.77
N TYR A 101 -0.44 -1.86 7.26
CA TYR A 101 -0.79 -2.01 8.68
C TYR A 101 -1.91 -3.05 8.92
N PRO A 102 -1.71 -4.32 8.55
CA PRO A 102 -2.77 -5.34 8.60
C PRO A 102 -3.26 -5.65 10.02
N ASN A 103 -2.41 -5.48 11.01
CA ASN A 103 -2.71 -5.80 12.42
C ASN A 103 -3.20 -4.60 13.24
N MET A 104 -3.20 -3.41 12.65
CA MET A 104 -3.74 -2.22 13.31
C MET A 104 -5.24 -2.38 13.51
N GLU A 105 -5.76 -1.91 14.63
CA GLU A 105 -7.17 -1.95 14.96
C GLU A 105 -7.80 -0.59 14.72
N LEU A 106 -8.88 -0.56 13.95
CA LEU A 106 -9.74 0.60 13.79
C LEU A 106 -11.00 0.39 14.62
N LEU A 107 -11.37 1.42 15.37
CA LEU A 107 -12.59 1.40 16.17
C LEU A 107 -13.80 1.68 15.25
N LEU A 108 -14.55 0.63 14.92
CA LEU A 108 -15.82 0.81 14.23
C LEU A 108 -16.83 1.43 15.19
N TYR A 109 -17.41 2.57 14.78
CA TYR A 109 -18.31 3.37 15.63
C TYR A 109 -17.74 3.70 17.02
N PHE A 110 -16.41 3.80 17.14
CA PHE A 110 -15.68 4.06 18.40
C PHE A 110 -15.86 2.99 19.49
N ILE A 111 -16.47 1.85 19.17
CA ILE A 111 -16.82 0.80 20.15
C ILE A 111 -16.10 -0.51 19.85
N ILE A 112 -16.10 -0.97 18.58
CA ILE A 112 -15.65 -2.29 18.22
C ILE A 112 -14.27 -2.23 17.55
N PRO A 113 -13.19 -2.77 18.19
CA PRO A 113 -11.88 -2.85 17.57
C PRO A 113 -11.84 -3.95 16.52
N ILE A 114 -11.73 -3.57 15.25
CA ILE A 114 -11.61 -4.50 14.12
C ILE A 114 -10.26 -4.29 13.46
N LYS A 115 -9.57 -5.40 13.18
CA LYS A 115 -8.28 -5.35 12.47
C LYS A 115 -8.47 -4.88 11.04
N VAL A 116 -7.64 -3.94 10.62
CA VAL A 116 -7.69 -3.30 9.30
C VAL A 116 -7.66 -4.30 8.15
N LYS A 117 -6.99 -5.44 8.31
CA LYS A 117 -6.94 -6.51 7.31
C LYS A 117 -8.32 -7.02 6.88
N TRP A 118 -9.28 -7.09 7.80
CA TRP A 118 -10.63 -7.54 7.50
C TRP A 118 -11.38 -6.54 6.63
N PHE A 119 -11.22 -5.25 6.94
CA PHE A 119 -11.74 -4.20 6.08
C PHE A 119 -11.11 -4.20 4.69
N GLY A 120 -9.79 -4.42 4.61
CA GLY A 120 -9.09 -4.52 3.32
C GLY A 120 -9.62 -5.66 2.45
N ILE A 121 -9.88 -6.84 3.05
CA ILE A 121 -10.47 -8.00 2.34
C ILE A 121 -11.89 -7.68 1.89
N LEU A 122 -12.72 -7.11 2.78
CA LEU A 122 -14.11 -6.75 2.47
C LEU A 122 -14.17 -5.73 1.32
N TYR A 123 -13.32 -4.69 1.36
CA TYR A 123 -13.21 -3.68 0.32
C TYR A 123 -12.73 -4.28 -1.00
N GLY A 124 -11.74 -5.15 -0.97
CA GLY A 124 -11.27 -5.86 -2.15
C GLY A 124 -12.37 -6.71 -2.79
N ALA A 125 -13.12 -7.45 -1.99
CA ALA A 125 -14.28 -8.21 -2.45
C ALA A 125 -15.37 -7.31 -3.05
N PHE A 126 -15.65 -6.17 -2.41
CA PHE A 126 -16.61 -5.18 -2.91
C PHE A 126 -16.20 -4.58 -4.25
N ILE A 127 -14.91 -4.27 -4.45
CA ILE A 127 -14.39 -3.79 -5.74
C ILE A 127 -14.60 -4.85 -6.84
N VAL A 128 -14.30 -6.11 -6.55
CA VAL A 128 -14.50 -7.22 -7.50
C VAL A 128 -15.97 -7.37 -7.85
N LEU A 129 -16.86 -7.36 -6.87
CA LEU A 129 -18.31 -7.42 -7.11
C LEU A 129 -18.80 -6.22 -7.92
N SER A 130 -18.36 -5.02 -7.58
CA SER A 130 -18.69 -3.80 -8.33
C SER A 130 -18.21 -3.88 -9.77
N PHE A 131 -17.02 -4.41 -10.01
CA PHE A 131 -16.47 -4.62 -11.36
C PHE A 131 -17.33 -5.58 -12.19
N LEU A 132 -17.86 -6.64 -11.59
CA LEU A 132 -18.71 -7.61 -12.27
C LEU A 132 -20.09 -7.03 -12.62
N GLN A 133 -20.66 -6.22 -11.72
CA GLN A 133 -22.01 -5.66 -11.85
C GLN A 133 -22.07 -4.38 -12.68
N THR A 134 -20.96 -3.67 -12.80
CA THR A 134 -20.92 -2.34 -13.44
C THR A 134 -20.79 -2.46 -14.97
N ASN A 135 -21.32 -1.43 -15.66
CA ASN A 135 -21.18 -1.26 -17.10
C ASN A 135 -19.71 -1.06 -17.54
N TRP A 136 -19.44 -1.16 -18.83
CA TRP A 136 -18.11 -0.97 -19.40
C TRP A 136 -17.40 0.31 -18.94
N ALA A 137 -18.14 1.44 -18.87
CA ALA A 137 -17.63 2.72 -18.38
C ALA A 137 -17.11 2.64 -16.93
N GLY A 138 -17.88 2.01 -16.05
CA GLY A 138 -17.50 1.82 -14.67
C GLY A 138 -16.32 0.86 -14.50
N ARG A 139 -16.23 -0.19 -15.33
CA ARG A 139 -15.07 -1.10 -15.33
C ARG A 139 -13.78 -0.36 -15.68
N VAL A 140 -13.80 0.51 -16.68
CA VAL A 140 -12.65 1.35 -17.04
C VAL A 140 -12.27 2.29 -15.89
N ALA A 141 -13.24 2.91 -15.22
CA ALA A 141 -12.99 3.78 -14.07
C ALA A 141 -12.36 3.02 -12.89
N ILE A 142 -12.85 1.82 -12.58
CA ILE A 142 -12.30 0.95 -11.54
C ILE A 142 -10.87 0.53 -11.89
N ILE A 143 -10.62 0.09 -13.14
CA ILE A 143 -9.28 -0.31 -13.58
C ILE A 143 -8.32 0.88 -13.49
N ALA A 144 -8.69 2.06 -13.98
CA ALA A 144 -7.83 3.24 -13.98
C ALA A 144 -7.40 3.66 -12.57
N SER A 145 -8.32 3.61 -11.60
CA SER A 145 -8.03 3.96 -10.21
C SER A 145 -7.26 2.86 -9.47
N MET A 146 -7.58 1.57 -9.73
CA MET A 146 -6.86 0.45 -9.12
C MET A 146 -5.50 0.21 -9.75
N PHE A 147 -5.31 0.57 -11.02
CA PHE A 147 -4.03 0.47 -11.71
C PHE A 147 -2.93 1.20 -10.94
N ASN A 148 -3.21 2.41 -10.47
CA ASN A 148 -2.27 3.17 -9.65
C ASN A 148 -1.88 2.43 -8.37
N PHE A 149 -2.85 1.86 -7.66
CA PHE A 149 -2.61 1.06 -6.45
C PHE A 149 -1.74 -0.16 -6.75
N ILE A 150 -2.08 -0.92 -7.78
CA ILE A 150 -1.33 -2.12 -8.18
C ILE A 150 0.09 -1.76 -8.60
N LEU A 151 0.25 -0.75 -9.46
CA LEU A 151 1.55 -0.31 -9.95
C LEU A 151 2.44 0.15 -8.80
N PHE A 152 1.92 0.99 -7.92
CA PHE A 152 2.68 1.48 -6.77
C PHE A 152 3.03 0.35 -5.80
N PHE A 153 2.09 -0.55 -5.51
CA PHE A 153 2.33 -1.71 -4.67
C PHE A 153 3.41 -2.62 -5.25
N LEU A 154 3.36 -2.88 -6.55
CA LEU A 154 4.37 -3.66 -7.25
C LEU A 154 5.74 -2.97 -7.21
N MET A 155 5.81 -1.66 -7.44
CA MET A 155 7.07 -0.91 -7.40
C MET A 155 7.66 -0.77 -5.99
N THR A 156 6.81 -0.67 -4.98
CA THR A 156 7.25 -0.47 -3.58
C THR A 156 7.63 -1.79 -2.91
N ARG A 157 7.11 -2.92 -3.40
CA ARG A 157 7.44 -4.22 -2.85
C ARG A 157 8.90 -4.58 -3.19
N ASN A 158 9.73 -4.74 -2.17
CA ASN A 158 11.13 -5.15 -2.32
C ASN A 158 11.21 -6.59 -2.86
N TYR A 159 11.13 -6.76 -4.18
CA TYR A 159 11.32 -8.06 -4.86
C TYR A 159 12.68 -8.69 -4.59
N ASN A 160 13.67 -7.89 -4.17
CA ASN A 160 14.99 -8.40 -3.80
C ASN A 160 14.94 -9.45 -2.69
N LYS A 161 13.98 -9.36 -1.75
CA LYS A 161 13.82 -10.38 -0.69
C LYS A 161 13.32 -11.74 -1.20
N VAL A 162 12.66 -11.77 -2.34
CA VAL A 162 12.07 -12.98 -2.97
C VAL A 162 12.86 -13.41 -4.20
N SER A 163 13.89 -12.66 -4.57
CA SER A 163 14.76 -13.02 -5.69
C SER A 163 15.38 -14.42 -5.48
N PRO A 164 15.35 -15.30 -6.49
CA PRO A 164 15.98 -16.62 -6.41
C PRO A 164 17.44 -16.56 -5.98
N LYS A 165 18.14 -15.47 -6.33
CA LYS A 165 19.54 -15.22 -5.95
C LYS A 165 19.67 -15.00 -4.43
N GLU A 166 18.78 -14.25 -3.81
CA GLU A 166 18.76 -14.02 -2.35
C GLU A 166 18.33 -15.25 -1.58
N ILE A 167 17.38 -16.02 -2.09
CA ILE A 167 16.96 -17.30 -1.48
C ILE A 167 18.13 -18.26 -1.49
N ARG A 168 18.84 -18.41 -2.61
CA ARG A 168 20.05 -19.25 -2.70
C ARG A 168 21.16 -18.77 -1.76
N ARG A 169 21.38 -17.43 -1.67
CA ARG A 169 22.37 -16.86 -0.74
C ARG A 169 22.04 -17.18 0.71
N LYS A 170 20.77 -17.01 1.12
CA LYS A 170 20.31 -17.36 2.46
C LYS A 170 20.42 -18.85 2.76
N GLN A 171 20.08 -19.71 1.79
CA GLN A 171 20.23 -21.16 1.93
C GLN A 171 21.69 -21.57 2.06
N ASN A 172 22.58 -21.01 1.23
CA ASN A 172 24.01 -21.28 1.32
C ASN A 172 24.60 -20.80 2.65
N PHE A 173 24.22 -19.60 3.09
CA PHE A 173 24.64 -19.10 4.42
C PHE A 173 24.16 -20.01 5.54
N LYS A 174 22.87 -20.42 5.50
CA LYS A 174 22.32 -21.35 6.50
C LYS A 174 23.04 -22.71 6.48
N ARG A 175 23.38 -23.23 5.28
CA ARG A 175 24.17 -24.48 5.16
C ARG A 175 25.57 -24.32 5.73
N GLN A 176 26.28 -23.26 5.41
CA GLN A 176 27.62 -22.99 5.93
C GLN A 176 27.60 -22.85 7.45
N THR A 177 26.64 -22.09 8.01
CA THR A 177 26.50 -21.91 9.46
C THR A 177 26.16 -23.21 10.18
N SER A 178 25.31 -24.07 9.57
CA SER A 178 24.97 -25.37 10.16
C SER A 178 26.13 -26.40 10.08
N GLN A 179 26.97 -26.30 9.04
CA GLN A 179 28.16 -27.13 8.92
C GLN A 179 29.26 -26.70 9.92
N THR A 180 29.40 -25.39 10.14
CA THR A 180 30.34 -24.84 11.11
C THR A 180 30.00 -25.29 12.55
N GLY A 181 28.69 -25.39 12.87
CA GLY A 181 28.25 -25.93 14.18
C GLY A 181 28.46 -27.44 14.36
N ARG A 182 28.68 -28.20 13.28
CA ARG A 182 28.96 -29.63 13.30
C ARG A 182 30.45 -29.97 13.26
N SER A 183 31.31 -29.04 12.84
CA SER A 183 32.73 -29.29 12.61
C SER A 183 33.63 -28.95 13.82
N GLY A 184 33.08 -28.88 15.04
CA GLY A 184 33.89 -28.65 16.26
C GLY A 184 34.59 -27.28 16.31
N ILE A 185 34.23 -26.35 15.44
CA ILE A 185 34.78 -25.01 15.46
C ILE A 185 34.15 -24.26 16.63
N THR A 186 34.97 -23.96 17.61
CA THR A 186 34.59 -23.22 18.81
C THR A 186 34.17 -21.78 18.44
N LYS A 187 33.03 -21.34 18.95
CA LYS A 187 32.50 -19.97 18.74
C LYS A 187 33.21 -18.96 19.64
N HIS A 188 33.66 -19.39 20.76
CA HIS A 188 34.31 -18.58 21.77
C HIS A 188 35.66 -19.20 22.17
N LYS A 189 36.70 -18.34 22.18
CA LYS A 189 38.02 -18.69 22.65
C LYS A 189 38.48 -17.61 23.60
N CYS A 190 38.89 -18.00 24.80
CA CYS A 190 39.44 -17.04 25.76
C CYS A 190 40.79 -16.51 25.26
N ALA A 191 40.96 -15.19 25.20
CA ALA A 191 42.20 -14.56 24.75
C ALA A 191 43.40 -14.76 25.72
N ILE A 192 43.11 -15.05 26.98
CA ILE A 192 44.15 -15.18 28.04
C ILE A 192 44.56 -16.62 28.22
N CYS A 193 43.62 -17.56 28.43
CA CYS A 193 43.94 -18.94 28.72
C CYS A 193 43.76 -19.93 27.55
N GLY A 194 43.26 -19.43 26.41
CA GLY A 194 43.04 -20.24 25.20
C GLY A 194 41.91 -21.26 25.26
N ARG A 195 41.22 -21.39 26.39
CA ARG A 195 40.10 -22.31 26.56
C ARG A 195 38.91 -21.95 25.71
N THR A 196 38.17 -22.94 25.30
CA THR A 196 37.01 -22.85 24.41
C THR A 196 35.78 -23.39 25.14
N GLU A 197 34.59 -23.14 24.58
CA GLU A 197 33.33 -23.68 25.11
C GLU A 197 33.24 -25.21 25.12
N LEU A 198 34.19 -25.89 24.47
CA LEU A 198 34.28 -27.37 24.47
C LEU A 198 35.15 -27.93 25.62
N ASP A 199 35.85 -27.07 26.34
CA ASP A 199 36.82 -27.47 27.37
C ASP A 199 36.19 -27.63 28.77
N GLY A 200 34.89 -27.37 28.93
CA GLY A 200 34.13 -27.60 30.17
C GLY A 200 32.77 -26.90 30.15
N ASP A 201 31.77 -27.57 30.74
CA ASP A 201 30.38 -27.04 30.84
C ASP A 201 30.25 -25.89 31.83
N ASP A 202 31.30 -25.60 32.60
CA ASP A 202 31.31 -24.57 33.66
C ASP A 202 31.79 -23.21 33.15
N LEU A 203 32.13 -23.08 31.86
CA LEU A 203 32.69 -21.86 31.29
C LEU A 203 31.62 -20.95 30.70
N GLU A 204 31.29 -19.86 31.41
CA GLU A 204 30.45 -18.78 30.88
C GLU A 204 31.29 -17.75 30.12
N PHE A 205 31.12 -17.68 28.80
CA PHE A 205 31.73 -16.64 27.99
C PHE A 205 30.83 -15.42 27.91
N ARG A 206 31.28 -14.29 28.47
CA ARG A 206 30.59 -13.01 28.40
C ARG A 206 31.32 -12.04 27.48
N PHE A 207 30.59 -11.31 26.64
CA PHE A 207 31.17 -10.23 25.86
C PHE A 207 31.56 -9.09 26.80
N CYS A 208 32.82 -8.67 26.74
CA CYS A 208 33.24 -7.45 27.39
C CYS A 208 32.84 -6.26 26.51
N SER A 209 31.82 -5.53 26.92
CA SER A 209 31.49 -4.25 26.32
C SER A 209 32.43 -3.19 26.90
N LYS A 210 33.49 -2.83 26.14
CA LYS A 210 34.21 -1.58 26.36
C LYS A 210 33.57 -0.48 25.56
#